data_9df26413e59ab9d0f6e9dc61f335942e
#
_entry.id   9df26413e59ab9d0f6e9dc61f335942e
#
_cell.length_a   1.000
_cell.length_b   1.000
_cell.length_c   1.000
_cell.angle_alpha   90.00
_cell.angle_beta   90.00
_cell.angle_gamma   90.00
#
_symmetry.space_group_name_H-M   'P 1'
#
loop_
_entity.id
_entity.type
_entity.pdbx_description
1 polymer ?
#
loop_
_entity_poly.entity_id
_entity_poly.type
_entity_poly.pdbx_seq_one_letter_code
_entity_poly.pdbx_strand_id
1 'polypeptide(L)'
;MEYIKEVNINEAIIHILDNNSEEPILNEYKLRLDDEIYKFILKHVDRCLKDEELKYAIFNEERNIVKELSQEYLNGQNDLLDVSKELARQLFILMKGNDNISSCDLMIVSISTEYGPMLAILKMDYVKNYIHVVDMVEDKIGIDIVPEFTGLPASAQKIQKCAFIKPIREEQEFNLMVIDKQKKSKDSEEYGSNYFISKYLGCKIVENERDVTKNFVKATEKWAKSNLNENADTSEKIIRTVNKLLKEEDTIDVKEVSNNIFGENPDIKLNYEGFISEQGVKDKISVDKEW
;
A
#
# COMPACT_ATOMS: atom_id res chain seq x y z
N MET A 1 -13.11 0.96 -10.59
CA MET A 1 -11.81 0.66 -9.94
C MET A 1 -10.90 -0.07 -10.91
N GLU A 2 -9.57 0.12 -10.84
CA GLU A 2 -8.62 -0.52 -11.78
C GLU A 2 -7.91 -1.66 -11.06
N TYR A 3 -8.20 -2.91 -11.45
CA TYR A 3 -7.45 -4.09 -11.01
C TYR A 3 -6.37 -4.38 -12.03
N ILE A 4 -5.12 -4.06 -11.68
CA ILE A 4 -3.98 -4.25 -12.57
C ILE A 4 -3.62 -5.73 -12.61
N LYS A 5 -3.72 -6.34 -13.80
CA LYS A 5 -3.42 -7.77 -14.05
C LYS A 5 -2.09 -7.94 -14.77
N GLU A 6 -1.72 -6.96 -15.61
CA GLU A 6 -0.51 -7.01 -16.43
C GLU A 6 0.42 -5.85 -16.08
N VAL A 7 1.65 -6.19 -15.76
CA VAL A 7 2.69 -5.21 -15.43
C VAL A 7 3.97 -5.53 -16.21
N ASN A 8 4.52 -4.53 -16.88
CA ASN A 8 5.84 -4.58 -17.48
C ASN A 8 6.74 -3.53 -16.87
N ILE A 9 7.96 -3.91 -16.49
CA ILE A 9 8.99 -3.00 -16.01
C ILE A 9 9.72 -2.42 -17.22
N ASN A 10 9.69 -1.09 -17.37
CA ASN A 10 10.37 -0.41 -18.46
C ASN A 10 11.79 -0.01 -18.06
N GLU A 11 11.92 0.68 -16.92
CA GLU A 11 13.17 1.20 -16.37
C GLU A 11 13.11 1.20 -14.85
N ALA A 12 14.27 1.09 -14.20
CA ALA A 12 14.37 1.20 -12.75
C ALA A 12 15.66 1.89 -12.33
N ILE A 13 15.61 2.63 -11.22
CA ILE A 13 16.74 3.29 -10.58
C ILE A 13 16.59 3.11 -9.07
N ILE A 14 17.72 2.93 -8.39
CA ILE A 14 17.76 2.78 -6.93
C ILE A 14 18.74 3.80 -6.34
N HIS A 15 18.34 4.43 -5.21
CA HIS A 15 19.14 5.38 -4.46
C HIS A 15 19.21 4.93 -3.00
N ILE A 16 20.35 5.20 -2.33
CA ILE A 16 20.55 4.84 -0.92
C ILE A 16 20.28 6.07 -0.05
N LEU A 17 19.32 5.96 0.85
CA LEU A 17 18.93 7.01 1.79
C LEU A 17 19.29 6.56 3.22
N ASP A 18 20.53 6.87 3.64
CA ASP A 18 20.97 6.58 5.00
C ASP A 18 20.74 7.80 5.91
N ASN A 19 19.86 7.66 6.87
CA ASN A 19 19.52 8.74 7.80
C ASN A 19 20.71 9.17 8.68
N ASN A 20 21.77 8.37 8.76
CA ASN A 20 23.01 8.72 9.47
C ASN A 20 24.00 9.51 8.58
N SER A 21 23.83 9.49 7.26
CA SER A 21 24.69 10.22 6.32
C SER A 21 24.29 11.69 6.19
N GLU A 22 25.19 12.57 5.79
CA GLU A 22 24.87 13.98 5.53
C GLU A 22 24.07 14.14 4.23
N GLU A 23 24.35 13.31 3.22
CA GLU A 23 23.74 13.34 1.90
C GLU A 23 23.30 11.92 1.46
N PRO A 24 22.28 11.81 0.59
CA PRO A 24 21.90 10.52 0.02
C PRO A 24 22.94 10.09 -1.06
N ILE A 25 23.10 8.79 -1.24
CA ILE A 25 23.88 8.25 -2.37
C ILE A 25 22.94 8.11 -3.57
N LEU A 26 23.12 8.99 -4.55
CA LEU A 26 22.30 9.01 -5.75
C LEU A 26 22.98 8.25 -6.89
N ASN A 27 22.26 7.28 -7.44
CA ASN A 27 22.75 6.52 -8.59
C ASN A 27 22.82 7.41 -9.84
N GLU A 28 23.89 7.27 -10.60
CA GLU A 28 24.12 7.99 -11.85
C GLU A 28 23.66 7.22 -13.08
N TYR A 29 23.18 5.99 -12.89
CA TYR A 29 22.80 5.09 -13.97
C TYR A 29 21.48 4.37 -13.66
N LYS A 30 20.72 4.05 -14.71
CA LYS A 30 19.60 3.12 -14.63
C LYS A 30 20.10 1.72 -14.32
N LEU A 31 19.31 0.93 -13.59
CA LEU A 31 19.63 -0.46 -13.32
C LEU A 31 19.67 -1.27 -14.63
N ARG A 32 20.62 -2.18 -14.74
CA ARG A 32 20.60 -3.18 -15.79
C ARG A 32 19.55 -4.23 -15.43
N LEU A 33 18.48 -4.29 -16.20
CA LEU A 33 17.40 -5.24 -16.03
C LEU A 33 17.73 -6.55 -16.74
N ASP A 34 18.58 -7.39 -16.14
CA ASP A 34 18.67 -8.79 -16.52
C ASP A 34 17.46 -9.58 -15.99
N ASP A 35 17.34 -10.85 -16.36
CA ASP A 35 16.19 -11.69 -16.01
C ASP A 35 15.96 -11.81 -14.49
N GLU A 36 17.04 -11.79 -13.70
CA GLU A 36 16.96 -11.94 -12.24
C GLU A 36 16.47 -10.64 -11.59
N ILE A 37 17.09 -9.53 -11.92
CA ILE A 37 16.73 -8.19 -11.42
C ILE A 37 15.33 -7.79 -11.89
N TYR A 38 14.99 -8.06 -13.16
CA TYR A 38 13.64 -7.84 -13.67
C TYR A 38 12.59 -8.59 -12.85
N LYS A 39 12.80 -9.90 -12.62
CA LYS A 39 11.89 -10.73 -11.82
C LYS A 39 11.81 -10.29 -10.36
N PHE A 40 12.93 -9.84 -9.80
CA PHE A 40 12.95 -9.31 -8.43
C PHE A 40 12.06 -8.07 -8.30
N ILE A 41 12.24 -7.08 -9.19
CA ILE A 41 11.44 -5.85 -9.20
C ILE A 41 9.97 -6.15 -9.48
N LEU A 42 9.68 -6.96 -10.51
CA LEU A 42 8.32 -7.32 -10.89
C LEU A 42 7.55 -7.97 -9.74
N LYS A 43 8.19 -8.88 -8.98
CA LYS A 43 7.55 -9.52 -7.83
C LYS A 43 7.20 -8.53 -6.72
N HIS A 44 8.04 -7.52 -6.48
CA HIS A 44 7.73 -6.48 -5.50
C HIS A 44 6.58 -5.59 -5.97
N VAL A 45 6.61 -5.14 -7.21
CA VAL A 45 5.55 -4.32 -7.82
C VAL A 45 4.22 -5.07 -7.81
N ASP A 46 4.18 -6.30 -8.33
CA ASP A 46 2.97 -7.14 -8.39
C ASP A 46 2.40 -7.40 -6.99
N ARG A 47 3.26 -7.67 -6.01
CA ARG A 47 2.83 -7.87 -4.63
C ARG A 47 2.24 -6.63 -4.00
N CYS A 48 2.79 -5.45 -4.28
CA CYS A 48 2.25 -4.18 -3.80
C CYS A 48 0.88 -3.90 -4.44
N LEU A 49 0.75 -4.11 -5.74
CA LEU A 49 -0.51 -3.89 -6.47
C LEU A 49 -1.64 -4.84 -6.01
N LYS A 50 -1.29 -6.03 -5.53
CA LYS A 50 -2.22 -7.04 -4.99
C LYS A 50 -2.36 -6.98 -3.46
N ASP A 51 -1.70 -6.05 -2.79
CA ASP A 51 -1.76 -5.96 -1.32
C ASP A 51 -3.14 -5.47 -0.87
N GLU A 52 -3.68 -6.12 0.16
CA GLU A 52 -4.98 -5.79 0.72
C GLU A 52 -5.04 -4.39 1.34
N GLU A 53 -3.89 -3.85 1.74
CA GLU A 53 -3.77 -2.52 2.33
C GLU A 53 -3.52 -1.41 1.29
N LEU A 54 -3.51 -1.76 -0.02
CA LEU A 54 -3.41 -0.77 -1.09
C LEU A 54 -4.63 0.16 -1.06
N LYS A 55 -4.37 1.46 -1.01
CA LYS A 55 -5.38 2.52 -0.99
C LYS A 55 -5.29 3.37 -2.25
N TYR A 56 -6.43 3.85 -2.71
CA TYR A 56 -6.51 4.83 -3.77
C TYR A 56 -6.40 6.23 -3.17
N ALA A 57 -5.73 7.12 -3.88
CA ALA A 57 -5.49 8.48 -3.41
C ALA A 57 -5.54 9.49 -4.55
N ILE A 58 -5.74 10.75 -4.19
CA ILE A 58 -5.69 11.88 -5.12
C ILE A 58 -4.69 12.90 -4.57
N PHE A 59 -3.90 13.49 -5.45
CA PHE A 59 -3.02 14.60 -5.07
C PHE A 59 -3.84 15.79 -4.55
N ASN A 60 -3.32 16.43 -3.51
CA ASN A 60 -3.88 17.69 -3.05
C ASN A 60 -3.76 18.77 -4.14
N GLU A 61 -4.61 19.80 -4.04
CA GLU A 61 -4.55 20.95 -4.97
C GLU A 61 -3.27 21.75 -4.79
N GLU A 62 -2.70 21.75 -3.59
CA GLU A 62 -1.48 22.44 -3.25
C GLU A 62 -0.29 21.94 -4.09
N ARG A 63 0.69 22.82 -4.24
CA ARG A 63 1.94 22.51 -4.91
C ARG A 63 2.70 21.41 -4.15
N ASN A 64 3.11 20.38 -4.86
CA ASN A 64 3.92 19.30 -4.32
C ASN A 64 4.96 18.85 -5.34
N ILE A 65 6.23 18.81 -4.92
CA ILE A 65 7.37 18.50 -5.80
C ILE A 65 7.25 17.07 -6.37
N VAL A 66 6.82 16.08 -5.57
CA VAL A 66 6.66 14.70 -6.03
C VAL A 66 5.60 14.62 -7.13
N LYS A 67 4.49 15.35 -6.97
CA LYS A 67 3.44 15.48 -7.99
C LYS A 67 4.02 16.06 -9.29
N GLU A 68 4.71 17.20 -9.21
CA GLU A 68 5.27 17.90 -10.38
C GLU A 68 6.27 17.01 -11.13
N LEU A 69 7.26 16.49 -10.44
CA LEU A 69 8.30 15.63 -11.02
C LEU A 69 7.72 14.35 -11.65
N SER A 70 6.77 13.71 -10.96
CA SER A 70 6.12 12.52 -11.50
C SER A 70 5.36 12.82 -12.79
N GLN A 71 4.69 13.97 -12.86
CA GLN A 71 3.97 14.39 -14.07
C GLN A 71 4.93 14.81 -15.19
N GLU A 72 6.06 15.46 -14.90
CA GLU A 72 7.09 15.75 -15.88
C GLU A 72 7.60 14.48 -16.55
N TYR A 73 7.90 13.43 -15.76
CA TYR A 73 8.29 12.13 -16.30
C TYR A 73 7.19 11.48 -17.13
N LEU A 74 5.99 11.35 -16.55
CA LEU A 74 4.87 10.64 -17.18
C LEU A 74 4.36 11.32 -18.47
N ASN A 75 4.59 12.63 -18.61
CA ASN A 75 4.31 13.42 -19.82
C ASN A 75 5.50 13.53 -20.79
N GLY A 76 6.62 12.84 -20.51
CA GLY A 76 7.79 12.84 -21.38
C GLY A 76 8.57 14.16 -21.42
N GLN A 77 8.44 14.99 -20.40
CA GLN A 77 9.11 16.30 -20.28
C GLN A 77 10.49 16.19 -19.62
N ASN A 78 10.71 15.12 -18.84
CA ASN A 78 11.95 14.87 -18.14
C ASN A 78 12.28 13.37 -18.14
N ASP A 79 13.54 12.97 -17.95
CA ASP A 79 13.90 11.56 -17.88
C ASP A 79 13.80 11.00 -16.46
N LEU A 80 13.79 9.65 -16.37
CA LEU A 80 13.64 8.95 -15.10
C LEU A 80 14.82 9.19 -14.16
N LEU A 81 16.04 9.36 -14.70
CA LEU A 81 17.24 9.52 -13.90
C LEU A 81 17.21 10.83 -13.10
N ASP A 82 16.91 11.94 -13.77
CA ASP A 82 16.86 13.23 -13.12
C ASP A 82 15.68 13.33 -12.15
N VAL A 83 14.50 12.88 -12.57
CA VAL A 83 13.31 12.83 -11.70
C VAL A 83 13.57 11.97 -10.46
N SER A 84 14.17 10.78 -10.60
CA SER A 84 14.40 9.88 -9.47
C SER A 84 15.36 10.47 -8.43
N LYS A 85 16.40 11.19 -8.86
CA LYS A 85 17.33 11.88 -7.97
C LYS A 85 16.63 12.93 -7.11
N GLU A 86 15.77 13.73 -7.72
CA GLU A 86 15.02 14.76 -6.98
C GLU A 86 13.98 14.14 -6.04
N LEU A 87 13.28 13.09 -6.46
CA LEU A 87 12.38 12.33 -5.59
C LEU A 87 13.12 11.77 -4.36
N ALA A 88 14.34 11.24 -4.57
CA ALA A 88 15.18 10.73 -3.50
C ALA A 88 15.64 11.84 -2.54
N ARG A 89 16.07 13.01 -3.06
CA ARG A 89 16.43 14.17 -2.22
C ARG A 89 15.26 14.65 -1.37
N GLN A 90 14.06 14.74 -1.95
CA GLN A 90 12.87 15.18 -1.22
C GLN A 90 12.53 14.23 -0.06
N LEU A 91 12.60 12.91 -0.27
CA LEU A 91 12.38 11.96 0.80
C LEU A 91 13.48 12.05 1.87
N PHE A 92 14.73 12.17 1.45
CA PHE A 92 15.88 12.29 2.36
C PHE A 92 15.78 13.52 3.28
N ILE A 93 15.39 14.68 2.74
CA ILE A 93 15.15 15.91 3.54
C ILE A 93 14.11 15.64 4.63
N LEU A 94 13.02 14.94 4.31
CA LEU A 94 12.00 14.58 5.30
C LEU A 94 12.50 13.57 6.34
N MET A 95 13.40 12.66 5.92
CA MET A 95 14.05 11.71 6.83
C MET A 95 14.97 12.43 7.82
N LYS A 96 15.81 13.35 7.36
CA LYS A 96 16.72 14.14 8.21
C LYS A 96 15.98 15.02 9.24
N GLY A 97 14.75 15.40 8.94
CA GLY A 97 13.88 16.12 9.87
C GLY A 97 13.17 15.23 10.90
N ASN A 98 13.39 13.90 10.87
CA ASN A 98 12.70 12.95 11.75
C ASN A 98 13.48 11.65 11.95
N ASP A 99 14.16 11.55 13.09
CA ASP A 99 15.01 10.40 13.46
C ASP A 99 14.28 9.05 13.53
N ASN A 100 12.94 9.07 13.56
CA ASN A 100 12.12 7.83 13.55
C ASN A 100 11.91 7.24 12.16
N ILE A 101 12.40 7.88 11.10
CA ILE A 101 12.31 7.34 9.73
C ILE A 101 13.58 6.55 9.45
N SER A 102 13.42 5.23 9.26
CA SER A 102 14.53 4.31 9.01
C SER A 102 15.23 4.59 7.67
N SER A 103 16.55 4.37 7.65
CA SER A 103 17.33 4.28 6.42
C SER A 103 16.75 3.24 5.47
N CYS A 104 16.84 3.47 4.18
CA CYS A 104 16.24 2.61 3.16
C CYS A 104 16.93 2.81 1.81
N ASP A 105 16.68 1.89 0.91
CA ASP A 105 16.84 2.14 -0.52
C ASP A 105 15.52 2.64 -1.10
N LEU A 106 15.61 3.69 -1.91
CA LEU A 106 14.47 4.21 -2.66
C LEU A 106 14.57 3.74 -4.11
N MET A 107 13.68 2.86 -4.51
CA MET A 107 13.62 2.39 -5.89
C MET A 107 12.50 3.10 -6.64
N ILE A 108 12.84 3.73 -7.76
CA ILE A 108 11.91 4.39 -8.67
C ILE A 108 11.83 3.53 -9.93
N VAL A 109 10.62 3.12 -10.28
CA VAL A 109 10.36 2.18 -11.37
C VAL A 109 9.33 2.76 -12.33
N SER A 110 9.68 2.80 -13.61
CA SER A 110 8.71 3.03 -14.68
C SER A 110 8.06 1.73 -15.07
N ILE A 111 6.75 1.69 -15.01
CA ILE A 111 5.95 0.52 -15.39
C ILE A 111 4.91 0.86 -16.45
N SER A 112 4.57 -0.13 -17.24
CA SER A 112 3.41 -0.11 -18.14
C SER A 112 2.40 -1.14 -17.70
N THR A 113 1.13 -0.75 -17.70
CA THR A 113 -0.01 -1.60 -17.35
C THR A 113 -1.06 -1.53 -18.45
N GLU A 114 -2.10 -2.37 -18.40
CA GLU A 114 -3.26 -2.28 -19.27
C GLU A 114 -4.01 -0.95 -19.18
N TYR A 115 -3.83 -0.20 -18.07
CA TYR A 115 -4.42 1.13 -17.86
C TYR A 115 -3.47 2.28 -18.23
N GLY A 116 -2.29 1.96 -18.76
CA GLY A 116 -1.30 2.94 -19.19
C GLY A 116 -0.02 2.98 -18.33
N PRO A 117 0.84 3.98 -18.55
CA PRO A 117 2.09 4.12 -17.83
C PRO A 117 1.86 4.58 -16.39
N MET A 118 2.72 4.11 -15.48
CA MET A 118 2.77 4.58 -14.09
C MET A 118 4.21 4.71 -13.62
N LEU A 119 4.41 5.61 -12.66
CA LEU A 119 5.66 5.73 -11.92
C LEU A 119 5.49 5.08 -10.54
N ALA A 120 6.25 4.04 -10.26
CA ALA A 120 6.26 3.38 -8.97
C ALA A 120 7.40 3.90 -8.10
N ILE A 121 7.10 4.23 -6.86
CA ILE A 121 8.03 4.63 -5.80
C ILE A 121 7.99 3.56 -4.72
N LEU A 122 9.09 2.83 -4.51
CA LEU A 122 9.19 1.75 -3.55
C LEU A 122 10.21 2.13 -2.47
N LYS A 123 9.77 2.37 -1.24
CA LYS A 123 10.67 2.56 -0.09
C LYS A 123 11.02 1.19 0.48
N MET A 124 12.23 0.74 0.21
CA MET A 124 12.73 -0.57 0.60
C MET A 124 13.53 -0.44 1.91
N ASP A 125 12.85 -0.62 3.03
CA ASP A 125 13.48 -0.61 4.35
C ASP A 125 14.43 -1.79 4.49
N TYR A 126 15.61 -1.56 5.10
CA TYR A 126 16.60 -2.60 5.28
C TYR A 126 16.10 -3.70 6.20
N VAL A 127 16.44 -4.93 5.83
CA VAL A 127 16.15 -6.11 6.62
C VAL A 127 17.46 -6.63 7.21
N LYS A 128 17.50 -6.74 8.54
CA LYS A 128 18.62 -7.35 9.23
C LYS A 128 18.72 -8.83 8.84
N ASN A 129 19.75 -9.15 8.09
CA ASN A 129 20.12 -10.52 7.74
C ASN A 129 21.34 -10.97 8.56
N TYR A 130 21.66 -12.25 8.50
CA TYR A 130 22.88 -12.80 9.09
C TYR A 130 23.63 -13.53 7.99
N ILE A 131 24.92 -13.21 7.85
CA ILE A 131 25.82 -13.92 6.94
C ILE A 131 26.89 -14.65 7.76
N HIS A 132 27.38 -15.76 7.23
CA HIS A 132 28.57 -16.39 7.79
C HIS A 132 29.82 -15.79 7.18
N VAL A 133 30.83 -15.62 8.00
CA VAL A 133 32.17 -15.18 7.60
C VAL A 133 33.12 -16.31 7.95
N VAL A 134 33.94 -16.71 6.99
CA VAL A 134 34.98 -17.73 7.19
C VAL A 134 36.31 -17.01 7.39
N ASP A 135 36.97 -17.28 8.49
CA ASP A 135 38.27 -16.70 8.82
C ASP A 135 39.26 -17.79 9.26
N MET A 136 40.56 -17.48 9.21
CA MET A 136 41.60 -18.35 9.71
C MET A 136 42.07 -17.86 11.07
N VAL A 137 41.80 -18.63 12.11
CA VAL A 137 42.24 -18.36 13.48
C VAL A 137 43.22 -19.44 13.91
N GLU A 138 44.46 -19.08 14.17
CA GLU A 138 45.53 -20.02 14.58
C GLU A 138 45.67 -21.24 13.64
N ASP A 139 45.71 -21.00 12.34
CA ASP A 139 45.79 -22.01 11.29
C ASP A 139 44.57 -22.98 11.22
N LYS A 140 43.47 -22.63 11.84
CA LYS A 140 42.20 -23.37 11.79
C LYS A 140 41.13 -22.52 11.14
N ILE A 141 40.21 -23.17 10.44
CA ILE A 141 39.04 -22.51 9.84
C ILE A 141 38.06 -22.18 10.98
N GLY A 142 37.82 -20.90 11.19
CA GLY A 142 36.75 -20.37 12.04
C GLY A 142 35.58 -19.95 11.16
N ILE A 143 34.34 -20.15 11.65
CA ILE A 143 33.12 -19.68 11.01
C ILE A 143 32.33 -18.86 12.03
N ASP A 144 32.15 -17.58 11.74
CA ASP A 144 31.37 -16.67 12.55
C ASP A 144 30.08 -16.28 11.84
N ILE A 145 29.06 -15.87 12.62
CA ILE A 145 27.81 -15.29 12.11
C ILE A 145 27.80 -13.80 12.44
N VAL A 146 27.80 -12.97 11.40
CA VAL A 146 27.76 -11.53 11.54
C VAL A 146 26.45 -10.95 10.98
N PRO A 147 25.89 -9.90 11.62
CA PRO A 147 24.69 -9.24 11.09
C PRO A 147 25.05 -8.40 9.87
N GLU A 148 24.22 -8.51 8.83
CA GLU A 148 24.18 -7.66 7.64
C GLU A 148 22.95 -6.74 7.74
N PHE A 149 23.16 -5.42 7.70
CA PHE A 149 22.10 -4.42 7.92
C PHE A 149 21.66 -3.72 6.63
N THR A 150 22.32 -3.98 5.51
CA THR A 150 22.07 -3.31 4.22
C THR A 150 21.37 -4.20 3.20
N GLY A 151 20.84 -5.34 3.67
CA GLY A 151 20.12 -6.25 2.79
C GLY A 151 18.77 -5.69 2.35
N LEU A 152 18.54 -5.68 1.04
CA LEU A 152 17.20 -5.40 0.49
C LEU A 152 16.20 -6.48 0.93
N PRO A 153 14.91 -6.11 1.08
CA PRO A 153 13.88 -7.10 1.39
C PRO A 153 13.81 -8.13 0.26
N ALA A 154 13.84 -9.41 0.61
CA ALA A 154 13.62 -10.47 -0.36
C ALA A 154 12.24 -10.32 -1.01
N SER A 155 12.08 -10.81 -2.25
CA SER A 155 10.80 -10.69 -2.98
C SER A 155 9.60 -11.34 -2.27
N ALA A 156 9.84 -12.17 -1.25
CA ALA A 156 8.81 -12.72 -0.36
C ALA A 156 8.39 -11.77 0.77
N GLN A 157 9.19 -10.74 1.07
CA GLN A 157 8.91 -9.78 2.13
C GLN A 157 8.03 -8.63 1.61
N LYS A 158 7.12 -8.15 2.46
CA LYS A 158 6.22 -7.04 2.11
C LYS A 158 6.94 -5.70 2.24
N ILE A 159 6.83 -4.87 1.22
CA ILE A 159 7.23 -3.47 1.28
C ILE A 159 6.24 -2.71 2.18
N GLN A 160 6.77 -1.85 3.06
CA GLN A 160 5.97 -1.11 4.02
C GLN A 160 5.36 0.17 3.43
N LYS A 161 6.06 0.77 2.46
CA LYS A 161 5.63 2.02 1.83
C LYS A 161 5.92 1.98 0.33
N CYS A 162 4.89 2.23 -0.46
CA CYS A 162 5.04 2.45 -1.89
C CYS A 162 3.94 3.36 -2.43
N ALA A 163 4.16 3.91 -3.61
CA ALA A 163 3.17 4.65 -4.37
C ALA A 163 3.27 4.30 -5.86
N PHE A 164 2.13 4.22 -6.52
CA PHE A 164 1.99 4.09 -7.97
C PHE A 164 1.28 5.33 -8.46
N ILE A 165 1.92 6.13 -9.28
CA ILE A 165 1.44 7.44 -9.75
C ILE A 165 1.06 7.32 -11.20
N LYS A 166 -0.14 7.76 -11.56
CA LYS A 166 -0.67 7.83 -12.92
C LYS A 166 -0.51 9.23 -13.51
N PRO A 167 -0.51 9.38 -14.83
CA PRO A 167 -0.70 10.70 -15.45
C PRO A 167 -2.00 11.34 -14.97
N ILE A 168 -1.94 12.60 -14.54
CA ILE A 168 -3.14 13.32 -14.13
C ILE A 168 -3.95 13.67 -15.37
N ARG A 169 -5.24 13.33 -15.37
CA ARG A 169 -6.22 13.65 -16.41
C ARG A 169 -7.44 14.27 -15.76
N GLU A 170 -8.23 14.99 -16.55
CA GLU A 170 -9.53 15.49 -16.10
C GLU A 170 -10.46 14.34 -15.72
N GLU A 171 -11.32 14.55 -14.72
CA GLU A 171 -12.35 13.61 -14.25
C GLU A 171 -11.85 12.25 -13.71
N GLN A 172 -10.61 12.19 -13.21
CA GLN A 172 -10.12 10.99 -12.54
C GLN A 172 -10.59 10.89 -11.09
N GLU A 173 -11.12 9.73 -10.71
CA GLU A 173 -11.48 9.42 -9.32
C GLU A 173 -10.25 9.31 -8.41
N PHE A 174 -9.11 8.87 -8.96
CA PHE A 174 -7.83 8.76 -8.27
C PHE A 174 -6.66 8.89 -9.27
N ASN A 175 -5.52 9.34 -8.81
CA ASN A 175 -4.28 9.43 -9.59
C ASN A 175 -3.08 8.79 -8.91
N LEU A 176 -3.26 8.24 -7.69
CA LEU A 176 -2.28 7.43 -6.99
C LEU A 176 -2.92 6.17 -6.42
N MET A 177 -2.10 5.12 -6.30
CA MET A 177 -2.36 4.00 -5.41
C MET A 177 -1.19 3.94 -4.41
N VAL A 178 -1.48 3.80 -3.12
CA VAL A 178 -0.47 3.92 -2.07
C VAL A 178 -0.58 2.81 -1.03
N ILE A 179 0.56 2.37 -0.52
CA ILE A 179 0.67 1.56 0.68
C ILE A 179 1.50 2.33 1.70
N ASP A 180 0.98 2.45 2.91
CA ASP A 180 1.73 2.88 4.08
C ASP A 180 1.24 2.11 5.31
N LYS A 181 1.98 1.06 5.68
CA LYS A 181 1.63 0.16 6.79
C LYS A 181 2.00 0.69 8.16
N GLN A 182 2.51 1.90 8.23
CA GLN A 182 2.80 2.52 9.51
C GLN A 182 1.49 2.92 10.20
N LYS A 183 1.16 2.20 11.26
CA LYS A 183 0.01 2.55 12.11
C LYS A 183 0.33 3.84 12.87
N LYS A 184 -0.52 4.84 12.74
CA LYS A 184 -0.58 5.96 13.68
C LYS A 184 -1.08 5.46 15.05
N SER A 185 -1.03 6.29 16.08
CA SER A 185 -1.57 5.96 17.41
C SER A 185 -3.00 5.40 17.29
N LYS A 186 -3.43 4.61 18.28
CA LYS A 186 -4.75 3.95 18.28
C LYS A 186 -5.94 4.89 18.06
N ASP A 187 -5.74 6.18 18.26
CA ASP A 187 -6.77 7.23 18.21
C ASP A 187 -6.79 8.02 16.89
N SER A 188 -5.93 7.66 15.89
CA SER A 188 -5.91 8.35 14.60
C SER A 188 -6.67 7.55 13.55
N GLU A 189 -7.71 8.14 12.99
CA GLU A 189 -8.48 7.60 11.85
C GLU A 189 -7.74 7.75 10.52
N GLU A 190 -6.67 8.54 10.47
CA GLU A 190 -5.92 8.80 9.24
C GLU A 190 -5.03 7.63 8.84
N TYR A 191 -5.06 7.27 7.57
CA TYR A 191 -4.24 6.21 6.97
C TYR A 191 -2.78 6.64 6.83
N GLY A 192 -1.88 5.73 7.21
CA GLY A 192 -0.44 5.85 6.98
C GLY A 192 0.26 6.94 7.79
N SER A 193 1.51 7.21 7.48
CA SER A 193 2.34 8.20 8.15
C SER A 193 2.20 9.58 7.51
N ASN A 194 2.19 10.61 8.34
CA ASN A 194 2.12 11.99 7.87
C ASN A 194 3.29 12.36 6.94
N TYR A 195 4.51 11.85 7.23
CA TYR A 195 5.66 12.21 6.41
C TYR A 195 5.57 11.63 4.99
N PHE A 196 5.02 10.42 4.80
CA PHE A 196 4.96 9.79 3.49
C PHE A 196 3.70 10.22 2.73
N ILE A 197 2.51 10.13 3.33
CA ILE A 197 1.25 10.45 2.67
C ILE A 197 1.09 11.96 2.45
N SER A 198 1.20 12.76 3.52
CA SER A 198 0.85 14.19 3.45
C SER A 198 2.03 15.06 3.01
N LYS A 199 3.26 14.83 3.52
CA LYS A 199 4.40 15.69 3.24
C LYS A 199 5.14 15.29 1.96
N TYR A 200 5.44 13.99 1.78
CA TYR A 200 6.17 13.51 0.62
C TYR A 200 5.27 13.42 -0.61
N LEU A 201 4.24 12.58 -0.56
CA LEU A 201 3.33 12.40 -1.71
C LEU A 201 2.37 13.59 -1.90
N GLY A 202 2.01 14.31 -0.83
CA GLY A 202 1.05 15.41 -0.91
C GLY A 202 -0.32 14.97 -1.40
N CYS A 203 -0.82 13.85 -0.87
CA CYS A 203 -2.08 13.26 -1.30
C CYS A 203 -3.03 12.97 -0.13
N LYS A 204 -4.28 12.76 -0.46
CA LYS A 204 -5.33 12.28 0.45
C LYS A 204 -5.91 10.98 -0.06
N ILE A 205 -6.22 10.08 0.87
CA ILE A 205 -6.88 8.81 0.55
C ILE A 205 -8.30 9.08 0.09
N VAL A 206 -8.72 8.36 -0.95
CA VAL A 206 -10.08 8.39 -1.49
C VAL A 206 -10.77 7.10 -1.10
N GLU A 207 -11.96 7.20 -0.53
CA GLU A 207 -12.80 6.05 -0.27
C GLU A 207 -13.24 5.44 -1.61
N ASN A 208 -13.11 4.15 -1.76
CA ASN A 208 -13.52 3.42 -2.95
C ASN A 208 -14.45 2.25 -2.61
N GLU A 209 -15.16 1.73 -3.60
CA GLU A 209 -16.13 0.64 -3.43
C GLU A 209 -15.52 -0.60 -2.79
N ARG A 210 -14.26 -0.93 -3.12
CA ARG A 210 -13.54 -2.06 -2.53
C ARG A 210 -13.35 -1.89 -1.02
N ASP A 211 -12.91 -0.70 -0.59
CA ASP A 211 -12.70 -0.43 0.83
C ASP A 211 -14.01 -0.45 1.59
N VAL A 212 -15.07 0.13 1.02
CA VAL A 212 -16.41 0.14 1.60
C VAL A 212 -16.94 -1.28 1.74
N THR A 213 -16.84 -2.09 0.68
CA THR A 213 -17.26 -3.50 0.69
C THR A 213 -16.49 -4.29 1.76
N LYS A 214 -15.16 -4.16 1.80
CA LYS A 214 -14.31 -4.82 2.82
C LYS A 214 -14.66 -4.39 4.25
N ASN A 215 -14.88 -3.10 4.46
CA ASN A 215 -15.23 -2.57 5.79
C ASN A 215 -16.57 -3.12 6.25
N PHE A 216 -17.56 -3.21 5.36
CA PHE A 216 -18.86 -3.80 5.66
C PHE A 216 -18.74 -5.28 6.06
N VAL A 217 -17.97 -6.08 5.30
CA VAL A 217 -17.75 -7.51 5.63
C VAL A 217 -17.05 -7.66 6.98
N LYS A 218 -15.95 -6.94 7.20
CA LYS A 218 -15.20 -6.98 8.47
C LYS A 218 -16.06 -6.54 9.67
N ALA A 219 -16.87 -5.51 9.49
CA ALA A 219 -17.80 -5.03 10.52
C ALA A 219 -18.84 -6.11 10.86
N THR A 220 -19.43 -6.74 9.84
CA THR A 220 -20.39 -7.84 10.02
C THR A 220 -19.75 -9.05 10.72
N GLU A 221 -18.54 -9.47 10.31
CA GLU A 221 -17.83 -10.56 10.97
C GLU A 221 -17.51 -10.25 12.43
N LYS A 222 -17.06 -9.01 12.70
CA LYS A 222 -16.76 -8.57 14.07
C LYS A 222 -18.00 -8.56 14.93
N TRP A 223 -19.12 -8.04 14.39
CA TRP A 223 -20.39 -8.07 15.08
C TRP A 223 -20.85 -9.50 15.39
N ALA A 224 -20.81 -10.39 14.40
CA ALA A 224 -21.20 -11.79 14.57
C ALA A 224 -20.37 -12.49 15.65
N LYS A 225 -19.06 -12.29 15.65
CA LYS A 225 -18.16 -12.83 16.68
C LYS A 225 -18.47 -12.29 18.09
N SER A 226 -18.82 -11.00 18.21
CA SER A 226 -19.05 -10.37 19.51
C SER A 226 -20.41 -10.71 20.11
N ASN A 227 -21.44 -10.93 19.28
CA ASN A 227 -22.82 -11.08 19.73
C ASN A 227 -23.34 -12.53 19.66
N LEU A 228 -22.64 -13.43 18.94
CA LEU A 228 -23.09 -14.80 18.68
C LEU A 228 -22.03 -15.85 19.07
N ASN A 229 -21.18 -15.55 20.06
CA ASN A 229 -20.07 -16.42 20.50
C ASN A 229 -20.49 -17.86 20.87
N GLU A 230 -21.74 -18.08 21.26
CA GLU A 230 -22.25 -19.41 21.64
C GLU A 230 -22.95 -20.13 20.47
N ASN A 231 -23.11 -19.50 19.31
CA ASN A 231 -23.82 -20.07 18.16
C ASN A 231 -23.04 -19.91 16.85
N ALA A 232 -22.01 -20.75 16.69
CA ALA A 232 -21.14 -20.74 15.52
C ALA A 232 -21.92 -20.94 14.20
N ASP A 233 -22.95 -21.78 14.18
CA ASP A 233 -23.78 -22.06 13.00
C ASP A 233 -24.53 -20.79 12.53
N THR A 234 -25.02 -19.99 13.48
CA THR A 234 -25.72 -18.74 13.17
C THR A 234 -24.73 -17.68 12.62
N SER A 235 -23.55 -17.57 13.21
CA SER A 235 -22.50 -16.66 12.72
C SER A 235 -22.10 -17.01 11.29
N GLU A 236 -21.87 -18.28 11.00
CA GLU A 236 -21.53 -18.75 9.66
C GLU A 236 -22.67 -18.50 8.65
N LYS A 237 -23.91 -18.71 9.05
CA LYS A 237 -25.09 -18.41 8.20
C LYS A 237 -25.16 -16.92 7.83
N ILE A 238 -24.90 -16.03 8.78
CA ILE A 238 -24.89 -14.58 8.53
C ILE A 238 -23.83 -14.22 7.52
N ILE A 239 -22.58 -14.68 7.73
CA ILE A 239 -21.47 -14.39 6.83
C ILE A 239 -21.75 -14.94 5.42
N ARG A 240 -22.30 -16.15 5.31
CA ARG A 240 -22.69 -16.74 4.01
C ARG A 240 -23.79 -15.92 3.33
N THR A 241 -24.78 -15.41 4.08
CA THR A 241 -25.86 -14.60 3.52
C THR A 241 -25.32 -13.27 2.99
N VAL A 242 -24.46 -12.59 3.76
CA VAL A 242 -23.81 -11.34 3.32
C VAL A 242 -22.96 -11.58 2.07
N ASN A 243 -22.11 -12.62 2.07
CA ASN A 243 -21.27 -12.95 0.91
C ASN A 243 -22.11 -13.29 -0.34
N LYS A 244 -23.29 -13.88 -0.18
CA LYS A 244 -24.21 -14.14 -1.29
C LYS A 244 -24.77 -12.83 -1.84
N LEU A 245 -25.27 -11.95 -0.98
CA LEU A 245 -25.79 -10.63 -1.38
C LEU A 245 -24.75 -9.79 -2.10
N LEU A 246 -23.50 -9.77 -1.59
CA LEU A 246 -22.37 -9.08 -2.23
C LEU A 246 -22.09 -9.59 -3.66
N LYS A 247 -22.34 -10.85 -3.96
CA LYS A 247 -22.17 -11.42 -5.30
C LYS A 247 -23.33 -11.10 -6.22
N GLU A 248 -24.53 -10.99 -5.71
CA GLU A 248 -25.77 -10.84 -6.49
C GLU A 248 -26.11 -9.37 -6.73
N GLU A 249 -25.90 -8.48 -5.75
CA GLU A 249 -26.33 -7.09 -5.79
C GLU A 249 -25.17 -6.13 -6.06
N ASP A 250 -25.40 -5.09 -6.86
CA ASP A 250 -24.41 -4.03 -7.12
C ASP A 250 -24.42 -2.93 -6.04
N THR A 251 -25.49 -2.87 -5.30
CA THR A 251 -25.66 -1.93 -4.16
C THR A 251 -26.34 -2.66 -3.01
N ILE A 252 -25.83 -2.48 -1.80
CA ILE A 252 -26.40 -3.05 -0.57
C ILE A 252 -26.95 -1.93 0.29
N ASP A 253 -28.20 -2.12 0.75
CA ASP A 253 -28.80 -1.35 1.83
C ASP A 253 -28.64 -2.15 3.14
N VAL A 254 -27.95 -1.57 4.13
CA VAL A 254 -27.66 -2.24 5.42
C VAL A 254 -28.95 -2.66 6.14
N LYS A 255 -30.02 -1.88 6.01
CA LYS A 255 -31.33 -2.22 6.60
C LYS A 255 -31.99 -3.41 5.91
N GLU A 256 -31.86 -3.51 4.58
CA GLU A 256 -32.37 -4.68 3.86
C GLU A 256 -31.59 -5.94 4.24
N VAL A 257 -30.27 -5.83 4.37
CA VAL A 257 -29.44 -6.93 4.88
C VAL A 257 -29.84 -7.35 6.27
N SER A 258 -30.02 -6.39 7.18
CA SER A 258 -30.49 -6.60 8.55
C SER A 258 -31.84 -7.34 8.58
N ASN A 259 -32.78 -6.92 7.71
CA ASN A 259 -34.11 -7.56 7.58
C ASN A 259 -33.99 -9.00 7.08
N ASN A 260 -33.13 -9.24 6.07
CA ASN A 260 -32.93 -10.57 5.50
C ASN A 260 -32.28 -11.56 6.48
N ILE A 261 -31.40 -11.08 7.35
CA ILE A 261 -30.67 -11.91 8.31
C ILE A 261 -31.50 -12.19 9.56
N PHE A 262 -32.13 -11.16 10.14
CA PHE A 262 -32.71 -11.22 11.49
C PHE A 262 -34.24 -11.28 11.50
N GLY A 263 -34.91 -11.21 10.33
CA GLY A 263 -36.36 -11.32 10.22
C GLY A 263 -37.06 -10.23 11.01
N GLU A 264 -38.02 -10.60 11.90
CA GLU A 264 -38.84 -9.67 12.68
C GLU A 264 -38.27 -9.36 14.09
N ASN A 265 -36.96 -9.61 14.35
CA ASN A 265 -36.38 -9.28 15.65
C ASN A 265 -35.82 -7.84 15.69
N PRO A 266 -36.56 -6.86 16.21
CA PRO A 266 -36.18 -5.44 16.15
C PRO A 266 -34.92 -5.13 16.96
N ASP A 267 -34.73 -5.78 18.10
CA ASP A 267 -33.60 -5.46 19.00
C ASP A 267 -32.28 -5.85 18.40
N ILE A 268 -32.19 -7.04 17.76
CA ILE A 268 -30.99 -7.49 17.10
C ILE A 268 -30.70 -6.63 15.87
N LYS A 269 -31.70 -6.25 15.10
CA LYS A 269 -31.55 -5.36 13.94
C LYS A 269 -30.96 -4.01 14.34
N LEU A 270 -31.54 -3.35 15.32
CA LEU A 270 -31.06 -2.04 15.81
C LEU A 270 -29.60 -2.15 16.33
N ASN A 271 -29.29 -3.23 17.04
CA ASN A 271 -27.93 -3.47 17.51
C ASN A 271 -26.94 -3.68 16.37
N TYR A 272 -27.30 -4.47 15.35
CA TYR A 272 -26.47 -4.71 14.17
C TYR A 272 -26.27 -3.42 13.35
N GLU A 273 -27.35 -2.74 12.99
CA GLU A 273 -27.31 -1.50 12.20
C GLU A 273 -26.51 -0.40 12.92
N GLY A 274 -26.72 -0.24 14.22
CA GLY A 274 -25.95 0.69 15.05
C GLY A 274 -24.47 0.35 15.05
N PHE A 275 -24.12 -0.92 15.24
CA PHE A 275 -22.72 -1.36 15.22
C PHE A 275 -22.05 -1.12 13.84
N ILE A 276 -22.74 -1.45 12.74
CA ILE A 276 -22.24 -1.22 11.38
C ILE A 276 -21.99 0.27 11.13
N SER A 277 -22.92 1.14 11.57
CA SER A 277 -22.76 2.59 11.48
C SER A 277 -21.59 3.10 12.33
N GLU A 278 -21.40 2.59 13.55
CA GLU A 278 -20.24 2.92 14.41
C GLU A 278 -18.89 2.51 13.81
N GLN A 279 -18.87 1.51 12.93
CA GLN A 279 -17.66 1.14 12.18
C GLN A 279 -17.45 2.03 10.93
N GLY A 280 -18.22 3.11 10.75
CA GLY A 280 -18.08 4.07 9.64
C GLY A 280 -18.68 3.59 8.32
N VAL A 281 -19.48 2.54 8.31
CA VAL A 281 -20.13 2.05 7.09
C VAL A 281 -21.44 2.82 6.87
N LYS A 282 -21.65 3.33 5.65
CA LYS A 282 -22.87 4.06 5.26
C LYS A 282 -24.06 3.11 5.13
N ASP A 283 -25.27 3.65 5.26
CA ASP A 283 -26.53 2.89 5.14
C ASP A 283 -26.67 2.20 3.77
N LYS A 284 -26.15 2.83 2.71
CA LYS A 284 -26.09 2.27 1.36
C LYS A 284 -24.65 2.26 0.85
N ILE A 285 -24.23 1.13 0.31
CA ILE A 285 -22.88 0.93 -0.21
C ILE A 285 -22.95 0.38 -1.63
N SER A 286 -22.08 0.87 -2.50
CA SER A 286 -21.78 0.24 -3.79
C SER A 286 -20.84 -0.94 -3.56
N VAL A 287 -21.09 -2.05 -4.23
CA VAL A 287 -20.36 -3.30 -4.04
C VAL A 287 -19.31 -3.47 -5.13
N ASP A 288 -18.08 -3.69 -4.70
CA ASP A 288 -17.05 -4.15 -5.60
C ASP A 288 -17.11 -5.68 -5.72
N LYS A 289 -17.36 -6.18 -6.91
CA LYS A 289 -17.51 -7.63 -7.19
C LYS A 289 -16.19 -8.40 -7.20
N GLU A 290 -15.07 -7.69 -7.30
CA GLU A 290 -13.73 -8.29 -7.36
C GLU A 290 -12.93 -8.16 -6.03
N TRP A 291 -13.62 -7.74 -4.95
CA TRP A 291 -13.01 -7.49 -3.63
C TRP A 291 -12.42 -8.74 -2.96
#